data_29d5c4d3b6c48ccb7271d59164c0a9f9
#
_entry.id   29d5c4d3b6c48ccb7271d59164c0a9f9
#
_cell.length_a   1.000
_cell.length_b   1.000
_cell.length_c   1.000
_cell.angle_alpha   90.00
_cell.angle_beta   90.00
_cell.angle_gamma   90.00
#
_symmetry.space_group_name_H-M   'P 1'
#
loop_
_entity.id
_entity.type
_entity.pdbx_description
1 polymer ?
#
loop_
_entity_poly.entity_id
_entity_poly.type
_entity_poly.pdbx_seq_one_letter_code
_entity_poly.pdbx_strand_id
1 'polypeptide(L)'
;MKSNSKSPVNHERSQRARRRALQALYQWQITQQDAEEIVVQFRQAQDMSQVDDELFENLVCGVIGEREELDARLLPFLDRPMDQVDLMEKVVLRLGAWQLLHCPEVPFRVLLDESIDLAHRFGAEQGHAFINGVLDKAAKDWRAEEISRA
;
A
#
# COMPACT_ATOMS: atom_id res chain seq x y z
N MET A 1 10.52 -17.92 -11.96
CA MET A 1 9.56 -18.70 -11.19
C MET A 1 8.84 -17.82 -10.20
N LYS A 2 7.54 -17.96 -10.13
CA LYS A 2 6.77 -17.15 -9.21
C LYS A 2 7.02 -17.56 -7.78
N SER A 3 7.16 -16.60 -6.91
CA SER A 3 7.24 -16.88 -5.50
C SER A 3 5.87 -17.38 -5.00
N ASN A 4 5.89 -18.24 -4.03
CA ASN A 4 4.67 -18.73 -3.42
C ASN A 4 4.24 -17.75 -2.32
N SER A 5 3.31 -16.86 -2.66
CA SER A 5 2.84 -15.84 -1.72
C SER A 5 2.11 -16.42 -0.52
N LYS A 6 1.73 -17.68 -0.59
CA LYS A 6 1.05 -18.36 0.52
C LYS A 6 2.03 -18.99 1.52
N SER A 7 3.31 -19.04 1.19
CA SER A 7 4.33 -19.48 2.12
C SER A 7 4.41 -18.53 3.31
N PRO A 8 4.46 -19.04 4.56
CA PRO A 8 4.62 -18.16 5.72
C PRO A 8 5.84 -17.26 5.62
N VAL A 9 6.96 -17.77 5.08
CA VAL A 9 8.18 -16.97 4.92
C VAL A 9 7.94 -15.84 3.90
N ASN A 10 7.31 -16.16 2.76
CA ASN A 10 7.02 -15.16 1.75
C ASN A 10 6.01 -14.12 2.25
N HIS A 11 5.03 -14.56 3.04
CA HIS A 11 4.05 -13.65 3.62
C HIS A 11 4.73 -12.65 4.57
N GLU A 12 5.60 -13.13 5.43
CA GLU A 12 6.33 -12.25 6.35
C GLU A 12 7.23 -11.26 5.61
N ARG A 13 7.91 -11.73 4.57
CA ARG A 13 8.78 -10.87 3.77
C ARG A 13 7.96 -9.79 3.04
N SER A 14 6.79 -10.16 2.55
CA SER A 14 5.88 -9.20 1.91
C SER A 14 5.34 -8.17 2.91
N GLN A 15 5.01 -8.61 4.12
CA GLN A 15 4.57 -7.69 5.17
C GLN A 15 5.65 -6.67 5.50
N ARG A 16 6.90 -7.12 5.61
CA ARG A 16 8.02 -6.23 5.87
C ARG A 16 8.22 -5.24 4.72
N ALA A 17 8.05 -5.71 3.49
CA ALA A 17 8.15 -4.83 2.31
C ALA A 17 7.10 -3.71 2.39
N ARG A 18 5.88 -4.04 2.76
CA ARG A 18 4.81 -3.05 2.89
C ARG A 18 5.10 -2.03 3.99
N ARG A 19 5.64 -2.49 5.12
CA ARG A 19 6.03 -1.58 6.21
C ARG A 19 7.14 -0.63 5.78
N ARG A 20 8.17 -1.16 5.11
CA ARG A 20 9.25 -0.33 4.58
C ARG A 20 8.74 0.66 3.54
N ALA A 21 7.86 0.20 2.66
CA ALA A 21 7.28 1.05 1.63
C ALA A 21 6.46 2.19 2.25
N LEU A 22 5.69 1.91 3.29
CA LEU A 22 4.94 2.94 3.98
C LEU A 22 5.87 4.01 4.53
N GLN A 23 6.96 3.61 5.19
CA GLN A 23 7.93 4.54 5.74
C GLN A 23 8.57 5.38 4.63
N ALA A 24 8.93 4.74 3.52
CA ALA A 24 9.53 5.42 2.38
C ALA A 24 8.56 6.42 1.75
N LEU A 25 7.31 6.04 1.61
CA LEU A 25 6.29 6.91 1.02
C LEU A 25 5.95 8.09 1.93
N TYR A 26 5.97 7.87 3.24
CA TYR A 26 5.79 8.95 4.19
C TYR A 26 6.94 9.97 4.05
N GLN A 27 8.17 9.47 3.98
CA GLN A 27 9.35 10.32 3.75
C GLN A 27 9.22 11.08 2.43
N TRP A 28 8.80 10.39 1.38
CA TRP A 28 8.61 11.03 0.07
C TRP A 28 7.60 12.16 0.15
N GLN A 29 6.50 11.94 0.88
CA GLN A 29 5.46 12.97 1.00
C GLN A 29 6.01 14.25 1.61
N ILE A 30 7.00 14.14 2.49
CA ILE A 30 7.62 15.27 3.16
C ILE A 30 8.73 15.90 2.31
N THR A 31 9.58 15.06 1.71
CA THR A 31 10.80 15.53 1.05
C THR A 31 10.65 15.76 -0.45
N GLN A 32 9.73 15.08 -1.09
CA GLN A 32 9.54 15.11 -2.54
C GLN A 32 10.79 14.67 -3.32
N GLN A 33 11.62 13.81 -2.72
CA GLN A 33 12.78 13.23 -3.38
C GLN A 33 12.34 12.31 -4.51
N ASP A 34 13.27 11.99 -5.42
CA ASP A 34 13.01 10.97 -6.44
C ASP A 34 12.78 9.61 -5.78
N ALA A 35 11.84 8.85 -6.31
CA ALA A 35 11.52 7.53 -5.80
C ALA A 35 12.76 6.63 -5.73
N GLU A 36 13.58 6.66 -6.77
CA GLU A 36 14.77 5.83 -6.84
C GLU A 36 15.79 6.20 -5.76
N GLU A 37 15.93 7.48 -5.45
CA GLU A 37 16.80 7.92 -4.37
C GLU A 37 16.35 7.38 -3.02
N ILE A 38 15.04 7.40 -2.78
CA ILE A 38 14.49 6.89 -1.53
C ILE A 38 14.75 5.39 -1.41
N VAL A 39 14.54 4.66 -2.51
CA VAL A 39 14.79 3.21 -2.52
C VAL A 39 16.25 2.92 -2.17
N VAL A 40 17.17 3.64 -2.80
CA VAL A 40 18.60 3.46 -2.53
C VAL A 40 18.92 3.78 -1.08
N GLN A 41 18.38 4.88 -0.55
CA GLN A 41 18.61 5.27 0.85
C GLN A 41 18.14 4.18 1.82
N PHE A 42 16.96 3.63 1.58
CA PHE A 42 16.42 2.60 2.46
C PHE A 42 17.26 1.32 2.41
N ARG A 43 17.74 0.94 1.22
CA ARG A 43 18.59 -0.23 1.06
C ARG A 43 19.92 -0.07 1.78
N GLN A 44 20.43 1.16 1.85
CA GLN A 44 21.68 1.43 2.53
C GLN A 44 21.51 1.56 4.05
N ALA A 45 20.40 2.13 4.48
CA ALA A 45 20.19 2.48 5.88
C ALA A 45 19.55 1.35 6.69
N GLN A 46 18.87 0.41 6.06
CA GLN A 46 18.10 -0.62 6.75
C GLN A 46 18.48 -2.00 6.25
N ASP A 47 18.32 -2.98 7.13
CA ASP A 47 18.55 -4.38 6.76
C ASP A 47 17.36 -4.87 5.94
N MET A 48 17.59 -5.13 4.66
CA MET A 48 16.59 -5.60 3.73
C MET A 48 16.64 -7.11 3.51
N SER A 49 17.48 -7.83 4.26
CA SER A 49 17.69 -9.27 4.05
C SER A 49 16.43 -10.10 4.27
N GLN A 50 15.52 -9.62 5.12
CA GLN A 50 14.27 -10.32 5.43
C GLN A 50 13.07 -9.66 4.78
N VAL A 51 13.29 -8.82 3.77
CA VAL A 51 12.26 -8.05 3.08
C VAL A 51 12.16 -8.54 1.64
N ASP A 52 10.95 -8.59 1.10
CA ASP A 52 10.76 -8.79 -0.33
C ASP A 52 11.15 -7.48 -1.02
N ASP A 53 12.41 -7.40 -1.42
CA ASP A 53 13.01 -6.18 -1.95
C ASP A 53 12.38 -5.75 -3.27
N GLU A 54 12.02 -6.70 -4.12
CA GLU A 54 11.35 -6.39 -5.39
C GLU A 54 9.98 -5.76 -5.14
N LEU A 55 9.22 -6.32 -4.23
CA LEU A 55 7.92 -5.76 -3.86
C LEU A 55 8.10 -4.37 -3.26
N PHE A 56 9.08 -4.19 -2.37
CA PHE A 56 9.37 -2.88 -1.78
C PHE A 56 9.59 -1.83 -2.86
N GLU A 57 10.47 -2.10 -3.81
CA GLU A 57 10.75 -1.15 -4.88
C GLU A 57 9.52 -0.87 -5.73
N ASN A 58 8.77 -1.92 -6.09
CA ASN A 58 7.57 -1.77 -6.90
C ASN A 58 6.51 -0.92 -6.20
N LEU A 59 6.35 -1.11 -4.90
CA LEU A 59 5.38 -0.33 -4.12
C LEU A 59 5.78 1.14 -4.07
N VAL A 60 7.04 1.42 -3.76
CA VAL A 60 7.50 2.81 -3.64
C VAL A 60 7.41 3.52 -4.99
N CYS A 61 8.02 2.95 -6.02
CA CYS A 61 8.07 3.57 -7.33
C CYS A 61 6.69 3.60 -8.00
N GLY A 62 5.91 2.56 -7.82
CA GLY A 62 4.58 2.48 -8.40
C GLY A 62 3.63 3.52 -7.81
N VAL A 63 3.60 3.63 -6.49
CA VAL A 63 2.72 4.58 -5.83
C VAL A 63 3.11 6.02 -6.18
N ILE A 64 4.40 6.33 -6.12
CA ILE A 64 4.86 7.69 -6.45
C ILE A 64 4.55 8.02 -7.91
N GLY A 65 4.84 7.08 -8.81
CA GLY A 65 4.63 7.30 -10.24
C GLY A 65 3.17 7.45 -10.63
N GLU A 66 2.27 6.81 -9.90
CA GLU A 66 0.84 6.82 -10.24
C GLU A 66 0.00 7.59 -9.22
N ARG A 67 0.60 8.41 -8.38
CA ARG A 67 -0.10 9.03 -7.25
C ARG A 67 -1.32 9.84 -7.66
N GLU A 68 -1.22 10.58 -8.76
CA GLU A 68 -2.34 11.40 -9.21
C GLU A 68 -3.49 10.54 -9.70
N GLU A 69 -3.18 9.49 -10.43
CA GLU A 69 -4.18 8.55 -10.91
C GLU A 69 -4.81 7.79 -9.74
N LEU A 70 -4.01 7.37 -8.77
CA LEU A 70 -4.53 6.68 -7.59
C LEU A 70 -5.49 7.58 -6.82
N ASP A 71 -5.12 8.84 -6.63
CA ASP A 71 -5.99 9.79 -5.93
C ASP A 71 -7.30 10.00 -6.69
N ALA A 72 -7.22 10.13 -8.01
CA ALA A 72 -8.42 10.29 -8.83
C ALA A 72 -9.35 9.08 -8.75
N ARG A 73 -8.77 7.88 -8.74
CA ARG A 73 -9.57 6.66 -8.67
C ARG A 73 -10.16 6.40 -7.28
N LEU A 74 -9.50 6.90 -6.24
CA LEU A 74 -10.01 6.79 -4.88
C LEU A 74 -11.10 7.82 -4.57
N LEU A 75 -11.09 8.94 -5.28
CA LEU A 75 -11.98 10.06 -4.98
C LEU A 75 -13.46 9.69 -4.82
N PRO A 76 -14.05 8.84 -5.68
CA PRO A 76 -15.46 8.49 -5.52
C PRO A 76 -15.80 7.79 -4.19
N PHE A 77 -14.81 7.24 -3.53
CA PHE A 77 -15.01 6.49 -2.28
C PHE A 77 -14.66 7.29 -1.04
N LEU A 78 -14.15 8.51 -1.22
CA LEU A 78 -13.79 9.40 -0.11
C LEU A 78 -14.99 10.24 0.30
N ASP A 79 -15.06 10.59 1.59
CA ASP A 79 -16.06 11.51 2.10
C ASP A 79 -15.55 12.95 2.16
N ARG A 80 -14.30 13.17 1.72
CA ARG A 80 -13.63 14.46 1.70
C ARG A 80 -12.54 14.45 0.63
N PRO A 81 -12.04 15.63 0.19
CA PRO A 81 -10.93 15.68 -0.77
C PRO A 81 -9.66 15.04 -0.18
N MET A 82 -8.83 14.50 -1.04
CA MET A 82 -7.60 13.83 -0.61
C MET A 82 -6.68 14.76 0.18
N ASP A 83 -6.65 16.05 -0.13
CA ASP A 83 -5.81 17.00 0.59
C ASP A 83 -6.27 17.26 2.04
N GLN A 84 -7.47 16.80 2.39
CA GLN A 84 -7.97 16.88 3.76
C GLN A 84 -7.86 15.57 4.51
N VAL A 85 -7.31 14.55 3.87
CA VAL A 85 -7.06 13.25 4.50
C VAL A 85 -5.74 13.33 5.27
N ASP A 86 -5.71 12.78 6.48
CA ASP A 86 -4.48 12.70 7.27
C ASP A 86 -3.36 12.08 6.46
N LEU A 87 -2.14 12.58 6.63
CA LEU A 87 -0.99 12.17 5.82
C LEU A 87 -0.74 10.65 5.89
N MET A 88 -0.76 10.08 7.09
CA MET A 88 -0.53 8.64 7.23
C MET A 88 -1.65 7.83 6.58
N GLU A 89 -2.90 8.28 6.77
CA GLU A 89 -4.04 7.61 6.13
C GLU A 89 -3.93 7.69 4.60
N LYS A 90 -3.49 8.83 4.09
CA LYS A 90 -3.28 9.02 2.65
C LYS A 90 -2.27 8.01 2.11
N VAL A 91 -1.16 7.82 2.82
CA VAL A 91 -0.13 6.87 2.40
C VAL A 91 -0.68 5.45 2.40
N VAL A 92 -1.41 5.07 3.45
CA VAL A 92 -1.99 3.73 3.54
C VAL A 92 -3.01 3.51 2.41
N LEU A 93 -3.85 4.51 2.15
CA LEU A 93 -4.85 4.42 1.07
C LEU A 93 -4.19 4.23 -0.29
N ARG A 94 -3.14 4.99 -0.57
CA ARG A 94 -2.43 4.87 -1.85
C ARG A 94 -1.76 3.51 -2.01
N LEU A 95 -1.15 3.01 -0.93
CA LEU A 95 -0.54 1.67 -0.94
C LEU A 95 -1.58 0.58 -1.20
N GLY A 96 -2.70 0.66 -0.50
CA GLY A 96 -3.79 -0.31 -0.67
C GLY A 96 -4.37 -0.24 -2.08
N ALA A 97 -4.61 0.96 -2.58
CA ALA A 97 -5.16 1.16 -3.91
C ALA A 97 -4.24 0.61 -5.00
N TRP A 98 -2.94 0.91 -4.90
CA TRP A 98 -1.99 0.43 -5.89
C TRP A 98 -1.99 -1.11 -5.94
N GLN A 99 -1.98 -1.74 -4.78
CA GLN A 99 -1.98 -3.20 -4.71
C GLN A 99 -3.27 -3.81 -5.22
N LEU A 100 -4.42 -3.20 -4.92
CA LEU A 100 -5.70 -3.67 -5.45
C LEU A 100 -5.69 -3.66 -6.99
N LEU A 101 -5.06 -2.65 -7.58
CA LEU A 101 -5.01 -2.49 -9.03
C LEU A 101 -3.93 -3.33 -9.71
N HIS A 102 -2.78 -3.50 -9.07
CA HIS A 102 -1.59 -4.07 -9.72
C HIS A 102 -1.14 -5.42 -9.17
N CYS A 103 -1.75 -5.91 -8.11
CA CYS A 103 -1.39 -7.21 -7.52
C CYS A 103 -2.60 -8.14 -7.51
N PRO A 104 -3.12 -8.51 -8.69
CA PRO A 104 -4.34 -9.32 -8.77
C PRO A 104 -4.19 -10.73 -8.17
N GLU A 105 -2.93 -11.18 -8.03
CA GLU A 105 -2.64 -12.50 -7.44
C GLU A 105 -2.85 -12.51 -5.93
N VAL A 106 -2.92 -11.35 -5.27
CA VAL A 106 -3.17 -11.27 -3.84
C VAL A 106 -4.66 -11.03 -3.62
N PRO A 107 -5.36 -11.89 -2.86
CA PRO A 107 -6.78 -11.70 -2.61
C PRO A 107 -7.06 -10.34 -1.96
N PHE A 108 -8.16 -9.70 -2.34
CA PHE A 108 -8.45 -8.36 -1.84
C PHE A 108 -8.59 -8.33 -0.31
N ARG A 109 -9.12 -9.41 0.29
CA ARG A 109 -9.23 -9.49 1.76
C ARG A 109 -7.88 -9.40 2.44
N VAL A 110 -6.87 -10.05 1.87
CA VAL A 110 -5.52 -10.00 2.40
C VAL A 110 -4.99 -8.55 2.33
N LEU A 111 -5.22 -7.87 1.21
CA LEU A 111 -4.76 -6.49 1.05
C LEU A 111 -5.47 -5.55 2.02
N LEU A 112 -6.76 -5.73 2.24
CA LEU A 112 -7.48 -4.92 3.21
C LEU A 112 -6.95 -5.14 4.63
N ASP A 113 -6.76 -6.40 5.01
CA ASP A 113 -6.24 -6.74 6.34
C ASP A 113 -4.83 -6.15 6.55
N GLU A 114 -3.97 -6.22 5.53
CA GLU A 114 -2.63 -5.66 5.61
C GLU A 114 -2.67 -4.14 5.74
N SER A 115 -3.59 -3.49 5.03
CA SER A 115 -3.75 -2.04 5.13
C SER A 115 -4.19 -1.61 6.52
N ILE A 116 -5.12 -2.34 7.12
CA ILE A 116 -5.57 -2.07 8.48
C ILE A 116 -4.43 -2.28 9.48
N ASP A 117 -3.65 -3.34 9.29
CA ASP A 117 -2.49 -3.59 10.15
C ASP A 117 -1.48 -2.44 10.08
N LEU A 118 -1.21 -1.93 8.87
CA LEU A 118 -0.33 -0.78 8.72
C LEU A 118 -0.88 0.44 9.44
N ALA A 119 -2.19 0.68 9.32
CA ALA A 119 -2.81 1.81 9.99
C ALA A 119 -2.63 1.73 11.51
N HIS A 120 -2.81 0.56 12.09
CA HIS A 120 -2.62 0.35 13.52
C HIS A 120 -1.16 0.56 13.93
N ARG A 121 -0.23 0.01 13.17
CA ARG A 121 1.20 0.07 13.51
C ARG A 121 1.78 1.46 13.42
N PHE A 122 1.27 2.29 12.52
CA PHE A 122 1.89 3.57 12.22
C PHE A 122 1.05 4.76 12.65
N GLY A 123 0.17 4.54 13.62
CA GLY A 123 -0.49 5.65 14.32
C GLY A 123 -1.77 6.17 13.71
N ALA A 124 -2.28 5.53 12.66
CA ALA A 124 -3.57 5.91 12.09
C ALA A 124 -4.71 5.13 12.74
N GLU A 125 -4.61 4.93 14.04
CA GLU A 125 -5.51 4.04 14.76
C GLU A 125 -6.97 4.47 14.69
N GLN A 126 -7.21 5.77 14.77
CA GLN A 126 -8.58 6.27 14.67
C GLN A 126 -9.06 6.32 13.22
N GLY A 127 -8.14 6.25 12.27
CA GLY A 127 -8.47 6.27 10.85
C GLY A 127 -8.70 4.90 10.25
N HIS A 128 -8.50 3.81 11.00
CA HIS A 128 -8.57 2.49 10.39
C HIS A 128 -9.97 2.15 9.85
N ALA A 129 -11.02 2.62 10.49
CA ALA A 129 -12.38 2.40 10.00
C ALA A 129 -12.62 3.15 8.69
N PHE A 130 -12.10 4.37 8.60
CA PHE A 130 -12.18 5.16 7.37
C PHE A 130 -11.43 4.48 6.24
N ILE A 131 -10.19 4.05 6.51
CA ILE A 131 -9.35 3.36 5.52
C ILE A 131 -10.04 2.08 5.05
N ASN A 132 -10.56 1.29 5.99
CA ASN A 132 -11.23 0.04 5.64
C ASN A 132 -12.46 0.31 4.78
N GLY A 133 -13.26 1.32 5.15
CA GLY A 133 -14.45 1.67 4.39
C GLY A 133 -14.12 2.09 2.95
N VAL A 134 -13.11 2.92 2.77
CA VAL A 134 -12.69 3.38 1.45
C VAL A 134 -12.19 2.21 0.61
N LEU A 135 -11.26 1.42 1.16
CA LEU A 135 -10.65 0.32 0.41
C LEU A 135 -11.62 -0.81 0.13
N ASP A 136 -12.58 -1.06 1.04
CA ASP A 136 -13.61 -2.06 0.80
C ASP A 136 -14.49 -1.67 -0.39
N LYS A 137 -14.91 -0.42 -0.46
CA LYS A 137 -15.71 0.07 -1.57
C LYS A 137 -14.91 0.02 -2.88
N ALA A 138 -13.65 0.43 -2.84
CA ALA A 138 -12.79 0.38 -4.01
C ALA A 138 -12.61 -1.06 -4.49
N ALA A 139 -12.39 -1.99 -3.57
CA ALA A 139 -12.22 -3.40 -3.92
C ALA A 139 -13.48 -3.98 -4.57
N LYS A 140 -14.64 -3.63 -4.05
CA LYS A 140 -15.90 -4.10 -4.62
C LYS A 140 -16.08 -3.65 -6.06
N ASP A 141 -15.56 -2.47 -6.38
CA ASP A 141 -15.61 -1.96 -7.75
C ASP A 141 -14.49 -2.54 -8.61
N TRP A 142 -13.25 -2.46 -8.12
CA TRP A 142 -12.06 -2.83 -8.91
C TRP A 142 -11.82 -4.33 -8.99
N ARG A 143 -12.31 -5.09 -8.02
CA ARG A 143 -12.17 -6.54 -7.95
C ARG A 143 -13.52 -7.25 -8.03
N ALA A 144 -14.46 -6.66 -8.76
CA ALA A 144 -15.82 -7.20 -8.88
C ALA A 144 -15.82 -8.66 -9.37
N GLU A 145 -14.95 -9.01 -10.31
CA GLU A 145 -14.86 -10.36 -10.82
C GLU A 145 -14.39 -11.35 -9.75
N GLU A 146 -13.39 -10.96 -8.98
CA GLU A 146 -12.88 -11.80 -7.89
C GLU A 146 -13.99 -12.05 -6.86
N ILE A 147 -14.71 -11.00 -6.49
CA ILE A 147 -15.76 -11.09 -5.49
C ILE A 147 -16.91 -11.98 -5.98
N SER A 148 -17.29 -11.87 -7.25
CA SER A 148 -18.39 -12.67 -7.80
C SER A 148 -18.06 -14.15 -7.92
N ARG A 149 -16.77 -14.52 -7.91
CA ARG A 149 -16.34 -15.91 -7.97
C ARG A 149 -16.20 -16.54 -6.59
N ALA A 150 -16.25 -15.76 -5.55
CA ALA A 150 -16.05 -16.24 -4.18
C ALA A 150 -17.22 -17.07 -3.65
#